data_93787f56c29caf46c2b7c5345f4d4b25
#
_entry.id   93787f56c29caf46c2b7c5345f4d4b25
#
_cell.length_a   1.000
_cell.length_b   1.000
_cell.length_c   1.000
_cell.angle_alpha   90.00
_cell.angle_beta   90.00
_cell.angle_gamma   90.00
#
_symmetry.space_group_name_H-M   'P 1'
#
loop_
_entity.id
_entity.type
_entity.pdbx_description
1 polymer ?
#
loop_
_entity_poly.entity_id
_entity_poly.type
_entity_poly.pdbx_seq_one_letter_code
_entity_poly.pdbx_strand_id
1 'polypeptide(L)'
;MKSIFSVLFAFVVVVIACSCISCKSSRKSATEPDTVALVGPTFNADSAYAFCAKQCSFGPRLMNTEAHDKCGEWIMKQFVGYGMKVETQDAELKAWDGTMLRSRNIWARFRPELTTRILLCAHWDSRPWADNDPDSTNWRKPVMGANDGASGVAVMLELARVISSDSTLNIGVDFVCFDAEDYGVPQWSSAPDSQDSWALGAQYWAEHQPQGYEARYGVLLDMVGGEGARFYQESVSKQYASEIVNKVWRTASQIGYGSYFPMQEGGMITDDHVPVNEKAGIACIDIIPFYPDCQQSSFGPTWHTINDTMEHIDRATLKAVGQTMVQILYSEK
;
A
#
# COMPACT_ATOMS: atom_id res chain seq x y z
N MET A 1 44.30 -60.84 -65.68
CA MET A 1 43.76 -62.15 -65.25
C MET A 1 42.77 -61.96 -64.14
N LYS A 2 41.54 -62.40 -64.33
CA LYS A 2 40.53 -62.85 -63.37
C LYS A 2 39.97 -61.75 -62.46
N SER A 3 38.69 -61.61 -62.21
CA SER A 3 37.46 -62.25 -62.69
C SER A 3 36.34 -61.43 -62.09
N ILE A 4 35.32 -61.17 -62.86
CA ILE A 4 34.07 -60.48 -62.52
C ILE A 4 33.25 -61.34 -61.58
N PHE A 5 32.65 -60.77 -60.54
CA PHE A 5 31.45 -61.28 -59.98
C PHE A 5 30.52 -60.12 -59.61
N SER A 6 29.39 -60.02 -60.36
CA SER A 6 28.29 -59.20 -60.17
C SER A 6 27.44 -59.77 -58.97
N VAL A 7 27.10 -58.97 -58.01
CA VAL A 7 26.02 -59.29 -57.04
C VAL A 7 24.95 -58.21 -57.18
N LEU A 8 23.82 -58.64 -57.68
CA LEU A 8 22.52 -57.86 -57.64
C LEU A 8 22.08 -57.65 -56.17
N PHE A 9 21.95 -56.41 -55.75
CA PHE A 9 21.30 -56.10 -54.54
C PHE A 9 19.88 -55.55 -54.87
N ALA A 10 18.86 -56.35 -54.51
CA ALA A 10 17.48 -55.95 -54.59
C ALA A 10 17.16 -54.91 -53.47
N PHE A 11 16.76 -53.72 -53.87
CA PHE A 11 16.26 -52.73 -52.93
C PHE A 11 14.81 -53.06 -52.59
N VAL A 12 14.58 -53.49 -51.33
CA VAL A 12 13.24 -53.57 -50.73
C VAL A 12 12.96 -52.19 -50.17
N VAL A 13 12.03 -51.44 -50.78
CA VAL A 13 11.53 -50.19 -50.26
C VAL A 13 10.48 -50.53 -49.18
N VAL A 14 10.86 -50.37 -47.91
CA VAL A 14 9.89 -50.42 -46.81
C VAL A 14 9.35 -49.02 -46.63
N VAL A 15 8.08 -48.83 -47.02
CA VAL A 15 7.33 -47.60 -46.72
C VAL A 15 6.86 -47.66 -45.28
N ILE A 16 7.57 -46.99 -44.42
CA ILE A 16 7.13 -46.76 -43.04
C ILE A 16 6.13 -45.57 -43.06
N ALA A 17 4.85 -45.89 -42.89
CA ALA A 17 3.84 -44.90 -42.65
C ALA A 17 4.03 -44.32 -41.22
N CYS A 18 4.65 -43.18 -41.11
CA CYS A 18 4.68 -42.41 -39.89
C CYS A 18 3.28 -41.83 -39.60
N SER A 19 2.52 -42.51 -38.77
CA SER A 19 1.34 -41.94 -38.15
C SER A 19 1.72 -40.77 -37.24
N CYS A 20 1.59 -39.54 -37.69
CA CYS A 20 1.72 -38.36 -36.85
C CYS A 20 0.61 -38.34 -35.84
N ILE A 21 0.88 -38.86 -34.62
CA ILE A 21 0.08 -38.59 -33.46
C ILE A 21 0.27 -37.13 -33.12
N SER A 22 -0.68 -36.31 -33.54
CA SER A 22 -0.77 -34.90 -33.13
C SER A 22 -1.11 -34.87 -31.64
N CYS A 23 -0.08 -34.76 -30.80
CA CYS A 23 -0.27 -34.35 -29.42
C CYS A 23 -0.82 -32.93 -29.43
N LYS A 24 -2.15 -32.77 -29.36
CA LYS A 24 -2.77 -31.55 -28.89
C LYS A 24 -2.31 -31.31 -27.46
N SER A 25 -1.23 -30.55 -27.29
CA SER A 25 -0.96 -29.91 -26.01
C SER A 25 -2.13 -28.98 -25.75
N SER A 26 -3.01 -29.39 -24.83
CA SER A 26 -3.99 -28.48 -24.26
C SER A 26 -3.22 -27.38 -23.57
N ARG A 27 -2.98 -26.26 -24.29
CA ARG A 27 -2.71 -24.99 -23.63
C ARG A 27 -3.91 -24.82 -22.68
N LYS A 28 -3.65 -24.92 -21.37
CA LYS A 28 -4.58 -24.37 -20.38
C LYS A 28 -4.75 -22.91 -20.79
N SER A 29 -5.90 -22.58 -21.37
CA SER A 29 -6.34 -21.21 -21.50
C SER A 29 -6.19 -20.61 -20.11
N ALA A 30 -5.38 -19.57 -19.98
CA ALA A 30 -5.45 -18.72 -18.82
C ALA A 30 -6.91 -18.28 -18.76
N THR A 31 -7.66 -18.76 -17.78
CA THR A 31 -9.03 -18.31 -17.52
C THR A 31 -8.92 -16.80 -17.34
N GLU A 32 -9.56 -16.05 -18.22
CA GLU A 32 -9.75 -14.63 -18.01
C GLU A 32 -10.34 -14.46 -16.60
N PRO A 33 -9.86 -13.50 -15.81
CA PRO A 33 -10.40 -13.28 -14.48
C PRO A 33 -11.90 -13.02 -14.63
N ASP A 34 -12.72 -13.72 -13.84
CA ASP A 34 -14.15 -13.46 -13.75
C ASP A 34 -14.34 -11.99 -13.38
N THR A 35 -14.73 -11.18 -14.35
CA THR A 35 -14.96 -9.75 -14.10
C THR A 35 -16.25 -9.56 -13.32
N VAL A 36 -16.21 -8.72 -12.30
CA VAL A 36 -17.39 -8.35 -11.50
C VAL A 36 -17.82 -6.92 -11.83
N ALA A 37 -19.10 -6.65 -11.67
CA ALA A 37 -19.62 -5.30 -11.80
C ALA A 37 -19.06 -4.41 -10.68
N LEU A 38 -18.72 -3.17 -11.00
CA LEU A 38 -18.35 -2.17 -10.01
C LEU A 38 -19.53 -1.88 -9.09
N VAL A 39 -19.26 -1.79 -7.80
CA VAL A 39 -20.22 -1.36 -6.77
C VAL A 39 -19.73 -0.12 -6.07
N GLY A 40 -20.68 0.67 -5.54
CA GLY A 40 -20.37 1.94 -4.88
C GLY A 40 -20.00 3.07 -5.85
N PRO A 41 -19.63 4.23 -5.34
CA PRO A 41 -19.25 5.40 -6.13
C PRO A 41 -17.95 5.21 -6.91
N THR A 42 -17.75 6.04 -7.92
CA THR A 42 -16.47 6.10 -8.61
C THR A 42 -15.46 6.90 -7.80
N PHE A 43 -14.30 6.32 -7.50
CA PHE A 43 -13.18 7.03 -6.90
C PHE A 43 -12.61 8.07 -7.87
N ASN A 44 -12.36 9.29 -7.40
CA ASN A 44 -11.84 10.38 -8.22
C ASN A 44 -10.33 10.57 -7.97
N ALA A 45 -9.52 10.14 -8.91
CA ALA A 45 -8.05 10.26 -8.82
C ALA A 45 -7.54 11.71 -8.84
N ASP A 46 -8.25 12.63 -9.52
CA ASP A 46 -7.86 14.04 -9.53
C ASP A 46 -8.07 14.69 -8.15
N SER A 47 -9.15 14.29 -7.44
CA SER A 47 -9.36 14.72 -6.06
C SER A 47 -8.28 14.17 -5.13
N ALA A 48 -7.95 12.89 -5.23
CA ALA A 48 -6.87 12.29 -4.43
C ALA A 48 -5.52 12.97 -4.73
N TYR A 49 -5.20 13.19 -6.00
CA TYR A 49 -3.99 13.93 -6.39
C TYR A 49 -3.97 15.36 -5.80
N ALA A 50 -5.10 16.06 -5.81
CA ALA A 50 -5.21 17.39 -5.23
C ALA A 50 -5.04 17.37 -3.70
N PHE A 51 -5.54 16.34 -3.02
CA PHE A 51 -5.32 16.14 -1.57
C PHE A 51 -3.85 15.85 -1.25
N CYS A 52 -3.16 15.06 -2.06
CA CYS A 52 -1.73 14.82 -1.94
C CYS A 52 -0.94 16.14 -2.13
N ALA A 53 -1.20 16.86 -3.22
CA ALA A 53 -0.57 18.15 -3.50
C ALA A 53 -0.83 19.19 -2.40
N LYS A 54 -2.02 19.16 -1.79
CA LYS A 54 -2.34 20.08 -0.69
C LYS A 54 -1.50 19.77 0.56
N GLN A 55 -1.31 18.50 0.92
CA GLN A 55 -0.43 18.11 2.02
C GLN A 55 1.01 18.59 1.76
N CYS A 56 1.54 18.34 0.56
CA CYS A 56 2.87 18.80 0.15
C CYS A 56 3.01 20.33 0.17
N SER A 57 1.92 21.09 -0.05
CA SER A 57 1.95 22.56 -0.05
C SER A 57 2.24 23.17 1.31
N PHE A 58 2.14 22.42 2.41
CA PHE A 58 2.57 22.86 3.74
C PHE A 58 4.08 22.72 3.93
N GLY A 59 4.76 21.97 3.06
CA GLY A 59 6.15 21.55 3.18
C GLY A 59 6.28 20.14 3.74
N PRO A 60 7.51 19.66 3.94
CA PRO A 60 7.76 18.41 4.65
C PRO A 60 7.07 18.39 6.02
N ARG A 61 6.31 17.33 6.30
CA ARG A 61 5.53 17.19 7.55
C ARG A 61 6.40 16.60 8.66
N LEU A 62 7.55 17.25 8.90
CA LEU A 62 8.50 16.79 9.91
C LEU A 62 7.93 16.97 11.31
N MET A 63 8.16 15.97 12.14
CA MET A 63 7.79 16.02 13.54
C MET A 63 8.27 17.33 14.22
N ASN A 64 7.46 17.85 15.12
CA ASN A 64 7.74 19.07 15.90
C ASN A 64 7.81 20.38 15.08
N THR A 65 7.32 20.43 13.84
CA THR A 65 7.35 21.64 12.99
C THR A 65 5.97 22.25 12.79
N GLU A 66 5.93 23.53 12.44
CA GLU A 66 4.68 24.25 12.11
C GLU A 66 4.01 23.69 10.84
N ALA A 67 4.81 23.19 9.87
CA ALA A 67 4.29 22.57 8.65
C ALA A 67 3.47 21.31 8.96
N HIS A 68 4.02 20.48 9.86
CA HIS A 68 3.34 19.30 10.40
C HIS A 68 2.04 19.70 11.12
N ASP A 69 2.10 20.60 12.10
CA ASP A 69 0.91 21.05 12.86
C ASP A 69 -0.20 21.54 11.91
N LYS A 70 0.14 22.39 10.93
CA LYS A 70 -0.83 22.92 9.95
C LYS A 70 -1.42 21.85 9.04
N CYS A 71 -0.62 20.88 8.63
CA CYS A 71 -1.10 19.79 7.80
C CYS A 71 -2.08 18.90 8.59
N GLY A 72 -1.76 18.52 9.82
CA GLY A 72 -2.64 17.75 10.69
C GLY A 72 -3.98 18.45 10.94
N GLU A 73 -3.96 19.77 11.22
CA GLU A 73 -5.19 20.57 11.34
C GLU A 73 -6.02 20.58 10.05
N TRP A 74 -5.36 20.63 8.90
CA TRP A 74 -6.06 20.60 7.61
C TRP A 74 -6.68 19.22 7.35
N ILE A 75 -5.98 18.12 7.63
CA ILE A 75 -6.50 16.76 7.51
C ILE A 75 -7.76 16.59 8.37
N MET A 76 -7.70 16.98 9.65
CA MET A 76 -8.84 16.94 10.56
C MET A 76 -10.05 17.72 10.00
N LYS A 77 -9.81 18.93 9.48
CA LYS A 77 -10.87 19.77 8.88
C LYS A 77 -11.52 19.10 7.67
N GLN A 78 -10.75 18.34 6.85
CA GLN A 78 -11.34 17.61 5.72
C GLN A 78 -12.30 16.53 6.23
N PHE A 79 -11.88 15.69 7.16
CA PHE A 79 -12.74 14.64 7.71
C PHE A 79 -13.99 15.21 8.40
N VAL A 80 -13.84 16.27 9.20
CA VAL A 80 -15.00 16.98 9.79
C VAL A 80 -15.93 17.52 8.72
N GLY A 81 -15.37 18.09 7.63
CA GLY A 81 -16.14 18.59 6.49
C GLY A 81 -16.97 17.52 5.77
N TYR A 82 -16.54 16.26 5.86
CA TYR A 82 -17.28 15.10 5.35
C TYR A 82 -18.22 14.48 6.38
N GLY A 83 -18.45 15.15 7.52
CA GLY A 83 -19.40 14.72 8.55
C GLY A 83 -18.91 13.57 9.42
N MET A 84 -17.62 13.32 9.48
CA MET A 84 -17.05 12.28 10.31
C MET A 84 -16.88 12.76 11.75
N LYS A 85 -17.00 11.85 12.73
CA LYS A 85 -16.55 12.08 14.09
C LYS A 85 -15.03 12.00 14.10
N VAL A 86 -14.36 13.11 14.42
CA VAL A 86 -12.89 13.17 14.47
C VAL A 86 -12.44 13.29 15.92
N GLU A 87 -11.49 12.47 16.30
CA GLU A 87 -10.82 12.45 17.58
C GLU A 87 -9.31 12.47 17.35
N THR A 88 -8.52 13.00 18.27
CA THR A 88 -7.07 12.95 18.23
C THR A 88 -6.54 12.13 19.40
N GLN A 89 -5.40 11.52 19.18
CA GLN A 89 -4.64 10.85 20.21
C GLN A 89 -3.24 11.51 20.23
N ASP A 90 -3.12 12.49 21.12
CA ASP A 90 -1.89 13.28 21.27
C ASP A 90 -0.96 12.59 22.27
N ALA A 91 0.34 12.47 21.94
CA ALA A 91 1.34 11.87 22.80
C ALA A 91 2.72 12.48 22.58
N GLU A 92 3.57 12.41 23.59
CA GLU A 92 5.02 12.66 23.46
C GLU A 92 5.73 11.31 23.35
N LEU A 93 6.25 11.01 22.16
CA LEU A 93 6.90 9.74 21.85
C LEU A 93 8.42 9.95 21.81
N LYS A 94 9.16 9.03 22.42
CA LYS A 94 10.61 9.10 22.45
C LYS A 94 11.20 8.37 21.25
N ALA A 95 11.87 9.10 20.37
CA ALA A 95 12.58 8.55 19.22
C ALA A 95 13.89 7.83 19.61
N TRP A 96 14.47 7.11 18.66
CA TRP A 96 15.70 6.34 18.79
C TRP A 96 16.90 7.16 19.29
N ASP A 97 16.98 8.45 18.94
CA ASP A 97 18.04 9.38 19.33
C ASP A 97 17.75 10.13 20.65
N GLY A 98 16.62 9.84 21.29
CA GLY A 98 16.15 10.47 22.51
C GLY A 98 15.32 11.74 22.29
N THR A 99 15.10 12.17 21.05
CA THR A 99 14.21 13.28 20.72
C THR A 99 12.79 12.96 21.16
N MET A 100 12.12 13.93 21.79
CA MET A 100 10.70 13.83 22.12
C MET A 100 9.86 14.36 20.96
N LEU A 101 9.08 13.50 20.38
CA LEU A 101 8.20 13.80 19.25
C LEU A 101 6.80 14.10 19.74
N ARG A 102 6.27 15.29 19.40
CA ARG A 102 4.86 15.65 19.67
C ARG A 102 4.00 14.99 18.61
N SER A 103 3.54 13.82 18.89
CA SER A 103 2.75 13.00 17.97
C SER A 103 1.26 13.26 18.12
N ARG A 104 0.56 13.19 16.98
CA ARG A 104 -0.90 13.31 16.89
C ARG A 104 -1.46 12.31 15.91
N ASN A 105 -1.92 11.17 16.39
CA ASN A 105 -2.76 10.31 15.57
C ASN A 105 -4.13 10.95 15.38
N ILE A 106 -4.63 10.94 14.14
CA ILE A 106 -5.95 11.48 13.79
C ILE A 106 -6.89 10.32 13.49
N TRP A 107 -7.99 10.23 14.21
CA TRP A 107 -8.97 9.17 14.08
C TRP A 107 -10.31 9.73 13.63
N ALA A 108 -10.67 9.50 12.35
CA ALA A 108 -11.94 9.92 11.77
C ALA A 108 -12.86 8.71 11.60
N ARG A 109 -14.10 8.81 12.12
CA ARG A 109 -15.04 7.69 12.20
C ARG A 109 -16.30 7.99 11.40
N PHE A 110 -16.51 7.22 10.33
CA PHE A 110 -17.76 7.22 9.59
C PHE A 110 -18.74 6.25 10.24
N ARG A 111 -19.98 6.69 10.51
CA ARG A 111 -21.04 5.90 11.16
C ARG A 111 -20.51 5.16 12.41
N PRO A 112 -20.07 5.88 13.44
CA PRO A 112 -19.48 5.29 14.64
C PRO A 112 -20.43 4.40 15.45
N GLU A 113 -21.74 4.49 15.22
CA GLU A 113 -22.78 3.67 15.83
C GLU A 113 -22.84 2.24 15.27
N LEU A 114 -22.27 1.98 14.09
CA LEU A 114 -22.26 0.65 13.49
C LEU A 114 -21.10 -0.19 14.05
N THR A 115 -21.41 -1.42 14.43
CA THR A 115 -20.44 -2.36 15.02
C THR A 115 -19.61 -3.11 13.96
N THR A 116 -20.17 -3.34 12.77
CA THR A 116 -19.39 -3.86 11.64
C THR A 116 -18.56 -2.72 11.08
N ARG A 117 -17.24 -2.77 11.30
CA ARG A 117 -16.33 -1.69 10.95
C ARG A 117 -15.10 -2.21 10.23
N ILE A 118 -14.58 -1.40 9.30
CA ILE A 118 -13.30 -1.62 8.62
C ILE A 118 -12.37 -0.47 8.99
N LEU A 119 -11.13 -0.81 9.32
CA LEU A 119 -10.06 0.15 9.58
C LEU A 119 -9.29 0.42 8.29
N LEU A 120 -9.16 1.68 7.91
CA LEU A 120 -8.23 2.15 6.91
C LEU A 120 -7.21 3.06 7.60
N CYS A 121 -5.94 2.84 7.36
CA CYS A 121 -4.89 3.63 7.98
C CYS A 121 -3.79 4.01 7.00
N ALA A 122 -3.05 5.05 7.32
CA ALA A 122 -1.88 5.56 6.62
C ALA A 122 -1.10 6.46 7.57
N HIS A 123 0.22 6.59 7.41
CA HIS A 123 0.93 7.64 8.12
C HIS A 123 0.82 8.98 7.40
N TRP A 124 1.06 10.10 8.12
CA TRP A 124 0.92 11.44 7.55
C TRP A 124 2.14 12.36 7.77
N ASP A 125 3.05 11.97 8.64
CA ASP A 125 4.35 12.62 8.77
C ASP A 125 5.25 12.34 7.55
N SER A 126 6.44 12.86 7.52
CA SER A 126 7.42 12.59 6.48
C SER A 126 8.83 12.50 7.03
N ARG A 127 9.67 11.76 6.34
CA ARG A 127 11.06 11.50 6.70
C ARG A 127 11.86 12.78 6.87
N PRO A 128 12.54 12.99 8.00
CA PRO A 128 13.42 14.15 8.19
C PRO A 128 14.73 14.07 7.41
N TRP A 129 15.02 12.93 6.81
CA TRP A 129 16.27 12.65 6.13
C TRP A 129 16.06 11.97 4.78
N ALA A 130 16.70 12.48 3.74
CA ALA A 130 16.74 11.82 2.43
C ALA A 130 17.88 10.78 2.41
N ASP A 131 17.87 9.85 3.37
CA ASP A 131 18.99 8.98 3.67
C ASP A 131 19.16 7.81 2.68
N ASN A 132 18.23 7.62 1.76
CA ASN A 132 18.34 6.72 0.62
C ASN A 132 18.64 7.45 -0.70
N ASP A 133 18.90 8.77 -0.67
CA ASP A 133 19.24 9.52 -1.87
C ASP A 133 20.60 9.06 -2.42
N PRO A 134 20.74 8.82 -3.74
CA PRO A 134 21.99 8.39 -4.33
C PRO A 134 23.13 9.43 -4.19
N ASP A 135 22.79 10.72 -4.03
CA ASP A 135 23.72 11.77 -3.68
C ASP A 135 23.73 11.98 -2.15
N SER A 136 24.78 11.52 -1.49
CA SER A 136 24.95 11.64 -0.04
C SER A 136 24.93 13.08 0.48
N THR A 137 25.13 14.10 -0.38
CA THR A 137 24.99 15.52 0.01
C THR A 137 23.53 15.90 0.31
N ASN A 138 22.58 15.07 -0.10
CA ASN A 138 21.14 15.24 0.16
C ASN A 138 20.71 14.57 1.48
N TRP A 139 21.45 13.63 2.03
CA TRP A 139 21.02 12.79 3.15
C TRP A 139 20.50 13.54 4.38
N ARG A 140 20.97 14.77 4.59
CA ARG A 140 20.52 15.63 5.72
C ARG A 140 19.37 16.55 5.35
N LYS A 141 18.84 16.44 4.14
CA LYS A 141 17.69 17.23 3.69
C LYS A 141 16.39 16.49 4.01
N PRO A 142 15.32 17.23 4.32
CA PRO A 142 14.01 16.61 4.53
C PRO A 142 13.45 16.05 3.22
N VAL A 143 12.66 14.99 3.34
CA VAL A 143 11.87 14.42 2.25
C VAL A 143 10.52 15.15 2.19
N MET A 144 10.04 15.48 0.98
CA MET A 144 8.71 16.07 0.82
C MET A 144 7.61 15.08 1.20
N GLY A 145 7.81 13.79 0.97
CA GLY A 145 6.89 12.74 1.32
C GLY A 145 5.58 12.81 0.53
N ALA A 146 5.67 13.00 -0.79
CA ALA A 146 4.46 13.04 -1.62
C ALA A 146 3.83 11.65 -1.79
N ASN A 147 4.66 10.65 -1.97
CA ASN A 147 4.22 9.26 -1.98
C ASN A 147 4.23 8.69 -0.56
N ASP A 148 5.31 8.92 0.14
CA ASP A 148 5.61 8.45 1.48
C ASP A 148 5.12 9.45 2.54
N GLY A 149 4.04 9.24 3.04
CA GLY A 149 2.89 9.43 3.80
C GLY A 149 1.73 10.16 3.14
N ALA A 150 1.93 11.16 2.24
CA ALA A 150 0.79 11.96 1.75
C ALA A 150 -0.14 11.19 0.81
N SER A 151 0.34 10.18 0.06
CA SER A 151 -0.48 9.44 -0.90
C SER A 151 -1.55 8.57 -0.23
N GLY A 152 -1.20 7.88 0.85
CA GLY A 152 -2.14 7.06 1.62
C GLY A 152 -3.26 7.89 2.23
N VAL A 153 -2.90 8.98 2.89
CA VAL A 153 -3.88 9.94 3.45
C VAL A 153 -4.74 10.55 2.35
N ALA A 154 -4.18 10.86 1.18
CA ALA A 154 -4.95 11.42 0.05
C ALA A 154 -6.00 10.43 -0.47
N VAL A 155 -5.67 9.14 -0.54
CA VAL A 155 -6.64 8.09 -0.89
C VAL A 155 -7.72 8.00 0.19
N MET A 156 -7.36 8.02 1.47
CA MET A 156 -8.32 7.99 2.58
C MET A 156 -9.28 9.19 2.55
N LEU A 157 -8.78 10.41 2.29
CA LEU A 157 -9.62 11.62 2.19
C LEU A 157 -10.61 11.55 1.03
N GLU A 158 -10.19 11.01 -0.12
CA GLU A 158 -11.12 10.82 -1.24
C GLU A 158 -12.14 9.72 -0.95
N LEU A 159 -11.74 8.61 -0.32
CA LEU A 159 -12.67 7.58 0.17
C LEU A 159 -13.69 8.18 1.14
N ALA A 160 -13.22 8.98 2.11
CA ALA A 160 -14.08 9.68 3.05
C ALA A 160 -15.10 10.58 2.34
N ARG A 161 -14.66 11.35 1.33
CA ARG A 161 -15.52 12.21 0.54
C ARG A 161 -16.60 11.41 -0.21
N VAL A 162 -16.23 10.31 -0.86
CA VAL A 162 -17.21 9.54 -1.65
C VAL A 162 -18.20 8.76 -0.79
N ILE A 163 -17.76 8.15 0.31
CA ILE A 163 -18.67 7.40 1.20
C ILE A 163 -19.62 8.32 1.97
N SER A 164 -19.18 9.55 2.30
CA SER A 164 -20.05 10.51 2.99
C SER A 164 -21.19 11.04 2.12
N SER A 165 -21.02 11.02 0.81
CA SER A 165 -22.04 11.46 -0.15
C SER A 165 -22.98 10.34 -0.62
N ASP A 166 -22.75 9.10 -0.17
CA ASP A 166 -23.51 7.91 -0.55
C ASP A 166 -24.16 7.27 0.69
N SER A 167 -25.46 7.05 0.61
CA SER A 167 -26.25 6.47 1.73
C SER A 167 -26.30 4.93 1.69
N THR A 168 -25.76 4.29 0.66
CA THR A 168 -25.92 2.84 0.46
C THR A 168 -24.88 2.00 1.19
N LEU A 169 -23.77 2.60 1.65
CA LEU A 169 -22.80 1.89 2.46
C LEU A 169 -23.36 1.57 3.86
N ASN A 170 -23.38 0.30 4.25
CA ASN A 170 -24.03 -0.19 5.46
C ASN A 170 -23.04 -0.64 6.56
N ILE A 171 -21.79 -0.24 6.47
CA ILE A 171 -20.76 -0.50 7.48
C ILE A 171 -20.19 0.80 8.03
N GLY A 172 -19.58 0.73 9.21
CA GLY A 172 -18.73 1.78 9.72
C GLY A 172 -17.34 1.72 9.08
N VAL A 173 -16.72 2.88 8.89
CA VAL A 173 -15.33 2.96 8.43
C VAL A 173 -14.57 3.87 9.38
N ASP A 174 -13.43 3.39 9.86
CA ASP A 174 -12.49 4.17 10.64
C ASP A 174 -11.28 4.52 9.77
N PHE A 175 -10.94 5.79 9.73
CA PHE A 175 -9.72 6.30 9.10
C PHE A 175 -8.77 6.72 10.20
N VAL A 176 -7.61 6.10 10.30
CA VAL A 176 -6.56 6.48 11.24
C VAL A 176 -5.35 6.98 10.48
N CYS A 177 -5.01 8.26 10.65
CA CYS A 177 -3.76 8.79 10.17
C CYS A 177 -2.75 8.68 11.31
N PHE A 178 -1.81 7.75 11.18
CA PHE A 178 -0.72 7.57 12.14
C PHE A 178 0.33 8.66 11.99
N ASP A 179 0.98 9.00 13.10
CA ASP A 179 2.00 10.02 13.16
C ASP A 179 3.33 9.42 13.66
N ALA A 180 4.44 10.09 13.40
CA ALA A 180 5.76 9.63 13.82
C ALA A 180 6.09 8.18 13.37
N GLU A 181 5.66 7.82 12.16
CA GLU A 181 6.04 6.57 11.53
C GLU A 181 7.50 6.64 11.11
N ASP A 182 7.88 7.73 10.41
CA ASP A 182 9.05 7.83 9.55
C ASP A 182 10.26 8.50 10.23
N TYR A 183 10.29 8.54 11.57
CA TYR A 183 11.42 9.05 12.35
C TYR A 183 12.39 7.93 12.78
N GLY A 184 12.44 6.82 12.03
CA GLY A 184 13.31 5.69 12.32
C GLY A 184 14.80 5.99 12.14
N VAL A 185 15.65 5.03 12.51
CA VAL A 185 17.11 5.17 12.48
C VAL A 185 17.60 5.43 11.05
N PRO A 186 18.36 6.52 10.79
CA PRO A 186 18.85 6.79 9.44
C PRO A 186 20.04 5.92 9.06
N GLN A 187 20.22 5.66 7.78
CA GLN A 187 21.23 4.72 7.24
C GLN A 187 22.67 5.06 7.64
N TRP A 188 22.99 6.31 7.94
CA TRP A 188 24.34 6.69 8.38
C TRP A 188 24.58 6.50 9.89
N SER A 189 23.54 6.16 10.64
CA SER A 189 23.64 5.97 12.09
C SER A 189 24.26 4.62 12.42
N SER A 190 25.03 4.55 13.50
CA SER A 190 25.46 3.29 14.10
C SER A 190 24.52 2.80 15.21
N ALA A 191 23.42 3.52 15.46
CA ALA A 191 22.41 3.08 16.40
C ALA A 191 21.77 1.77 15.89
N PRO A 192 21.39 0.87 16.80
CA PRO A 192 20.63 -0.32 16.40
C PRO A 192 19.34 0.11 15.72
N ASP A 193 19.14 -0.33 14.47
CA ASP A 193 17.86 -0.22 13.80
C ASP A 193 17.00 -1.41 14.24
N SER A 194 15.91 -1.10 14.91
CA SER A 194 14.98 -2.10 15.41
C SER A 194 13.54 -1.72 15.02
N GLN A 195 12.70 -2.70 14.93
CA GLN A 195 11.26 -2.51 14.67
C GLN A 195 10.63 -1.48 15.63
N ASP A 196 11.11 -1.43 16.87
CA ASP A 196 10.60 -0.50 17.89
C ASP A 196 10.94 0.98 17.63
N SER A 197 11.83 1.28 16.68
CA SER A 197 12.21 2.65 16.33
C SER A 197 11.36 3.28 15.23
N TRP A 198 10.47 2.50 14.62
CA TRP A 198 9.57 2.90 13.53
C TRP A 198 8.11 2.83 13.98
N ALA A 199 7.21 3.41 13.21
CA ALA A 199 5.77 3.32 13.43
C ALA A 199 5.33 3.70 14.86
N LEU A 200 5.98 4.71 15.46
CA LEU A 200 5.78 5.04 16.89
C LEU A 200 4.34 5.44 17.19
N GLY A 201 3.68 6.16 16.28
CA GLY A 201 2.28 6.54 16.43
C GLY A 201 1.33 5.36 16.37
N ALA A 202 1.56 4.43 15.44
CA ALA A 202 0.77 3.21 15.36
C ALA A 202 0.97 2.30 16.57
N GLN A 203 2.22 2.20 17.08
CA GLN A 203 2.50 1.50 18.33
C GLN A 203 1.70 2.09 19.49
N TYR A 204 1.73 3.42 19.64
CA TYR A 204 1.00 4.11 20.68
C TYR A 204 -0.52 3.93 20.52
N TRP A 205 -1.03 4.06 19.30
CA TRP A 205 -2.46 3.87 19.02
C TRP A 205 -2.91 2.44 19.38
N ALA A 206 -2.13 1.45 18.98
CA ALA A 206 -2.46 0.05 19.23
C ALA A 206 -2.54 -0.30 20.73
N GLU A 207 -1.71 0.35 21.55
CA GLU A 207 -1.68 0.15 23.00
C GLU A 207 -2.73 0.97 23.77
N HIS A 208 -3.29 2.04 23.16
CA HIS A 208 -4.16 3.00 23.82
C HIS A 208 -5.55 3.11 23.16
N GLN A 209 -6.05 2.01 22.63
CA GLN A 209 -7.40 1.98 22.06
C GLN A 209 -8.47 2.10 23.14
N PRO A 210 -9.63 2.69 22.81
CA PRO A 210 -10.80 2.62 23.69
C PRO A 210 -11.16 1.17 23.99
N GLN A 211 -11.53 0.90 25.24
CA GLN A 211 -11.95 -0.44 25.66
C GLN A 211 -13.13 -0.93 24.79
N GLY A 212 -12.97 -2.12 24.22
CA GLY A 212 -13.98 -2.75 23.37
C GLY A 212 -14.04 -2.21 21.95
N TYR A 213 -13.03 -1.45 21.50
CA TYR A 213 -12.90 -1.13 20.08
C TYR A 213 -12.56 -2.39 19.29
N GLU A 214 -13.32 -2.62 18.23
CA GLU A 214 -13.13 -3.74 17.33
C GLU A 214 -13.29 -3.26 15.88
N ALA A 215 -12.38 -3.70 14.99
CA ALA A 215 -12.55 -3.62 13.56
C ALA A 215 -12.48 -5.04 12.98
N ARG A 216 -13.29 -5.33 11.98
CA ARG A 216 -13.31 -6.65 11.33
C ARG A 216 -11.94 -7.00 10.73
N TYR A 217 -11.28 -6.01 10.15
CA TYR A 217 -9.90 -6.03 9.68
C TYR A 217 -9.42 -4.60 9.38
N GLY A 218 -8.11 -4.47 9.18
CA GLY A 218 -7.46 -3.23 8.77
C GLY A 218 -6.80 -3.33 7.40
N VAL A 219 -6.64 -2.18 6.74
CA VAL A 219 -5.83 -2.01 5.53
C VAL A 219 -5.00 -0.73 5.70
N LEU A 220 -3.69 -0.92 5.74
CA LEU A 220 -2.72 0.18 5.66
C LEU A 220 -2.51 0.54 4.19
N LEU A 221 -2.41 1.83 3.92
CA LEU A 221 -2.16 2.41 2.60
C LEU A 221 -0.86 3.20 2.68
N ASP A 222 0.24 2.59 2.32
CA ASP A 222 1.53 3.26 2.28
C ASP A 222 2.12 3.33 0.89
N MET A 223 2.66 4.50 0.52
CA MET A 223 3.25 4.79 -0.79
C MET A 223 2.36 4.38 -2.00
N VAL A 224 1.05 4.64 -1.90
CA VAL A 224 0.04 4.18 -2.87
C VAL A 224 -0.20 5.11 -4.06
N GLY A 225 0.69 6.08 -4.27
CA GLY A 225 0.56 7.08 -5.34
C GLY A 225 1.70 7.10 -6.36
N GLY A 226 2.76 6.34 -6.14
CA GLY A 226 3.98 6.42 -6.96
C GLY A 226 3.80 5.92 -8.39
N GLU A 227 4.49 6.56 -9.33
CA GLU A 227 4.54 6.14 -10.73
C GLU A 227 5.14 4.73 -10.85
N GLY A 228 4.49 3.86 -11.64
CA GLY A 228 4.95 2.49 -11.88
C GLY A 228 4.80 1.55 -10.69
N ALA A 229 4.13 1.96 -9.63
CA ALA A 229 3.92 1.13 -8.44
C ALA A 229 3.19 -0.18 -8.76
N ARG A 230 3.67 -1.24 -8.13
CA ARG A 230 3.03 -2.56 -8.14
C ARG A 230 3.02 -3.10 -6.72
N PHE A 231 1.84 -3.45 -6.25
CA PHE A 231 1.59 -3.90 -4.88
C PHE A 231 1.66 -5.42 -4.85
N TYR A 232 2.78 -5.96 -4.41
CA TYR A 232 2.96 -7.38 -4.19
C TYR A 232 2.35 -7.77 -2.84
N GLN A 233 2.08 -9.06 -2.63
CA GLN A 233 1.54 -9.56 -1.38
C GLN A 233 2.64 -9.54 -0.30
N GLU A 234 2.58 -8.57 0.59
CA GLU A 234 3.55 -8.38 1.67
C GLU A 234 3.49 -9.57 2.67
N SER A 235 4.64 -9.99 3.19
CA SER A 235 4.75 -11.27 3.91
C SER A 235 4.15 -11.24 5.32
N VAL A 236 4.27 -10.12 6.06
CA VAL A 236 3.66 -9.99 7.39
C VAL A 236 2.15 -9.93 7.26
N SER A 237 1.64 -9.19 6.26
CA SER A 237 0.21 -9.18 5.91
C SER A 237 -0.32 -10.58 5.63
N LYS A 238 0.44 -11.40 4.90
CA LYS A 238 0.06 -12.80 4.67
C LYS A 238 0.08 -13.65 5.92
N GLN A 239 1.00 -13.40 6.83
CA GLN A 239 1.10 -14.12 8.09
C GLN A 239 -0.12 -13.87 8.97
N TYR A 240 -0.54 -12.63 9.12
CA TYR A 240 -1.62 -12.24 10.04
C TYR A 240 -3.01 -12.21 9.40
N ALA A 241 -3.11 -11.90 8.11
CA ALA A 241 -4.37 -11.57 7.44
C ALA A 241 -4.46 -12.12 6.00
N SER A 242 -4.00 -13.36 5.75
CA SER A 242 -3.92 -13.94 4.40
C SER A 242 -5.26 -13.93 3.64
N GLU A 243 -6.38 -14.08 4.33
CA GLU A 243 -7.72 -14.02 3.73
C GLU A 243 -8.03 -12.62 3.20
N ILE A 244 -7.61 -11.58 3.92
CA ILE A 244 -7.80 -10.19 3.53
C ILE A 244 -6.89 -9.84 2.35
N VAL A 245 -5.62 -10.28 2.37
CA VAL A 245 -4.71 -10.17 1.21
C VAL A 245 -5.38 -10.78 -0.03
N ASN A 246 -5.82 -12.03 0.07
CA ASN A 246 -6.47 -12.73 -1.05
C ASN A 246 -7.74 -11.99 -1.53
N LYS A 247 -8.55 -11.47 -0.61
CA LYS A 247 -9.75 -10.70 -0.92
C LYS A 247 -9.40 -9.44 -1.72
N VAL A 248 -8.45 -8.65 -1.25
CA VAL A 248 -8.09 -7.38 -1.89
C VAL A 248 -7.47 -7.61 -3.26
N TRP A 249 -6.48 -8.49 -3.40
CA TRP A 249 -5.82 -8.76 -4.68
C TRP A 249 -6.75 -9.36 -5.72
N ARG A 250 -7.63 -10.29 -5.32
CA ARG A 250 -8.66 -10.82 -6.22
C ARG A 250 -9.65 -9.75 -6.65
N THR A 251 -10.11 -8.92 -5.72
CA THR A 251 -11.02 -7.82 -6.03
C THR A 251 -10.39 -6.85 -7.03
N ALA A 252 -9.15 -6.43 -6.81
CA ALA A 252 -8.42 -5.58 -7.74
C ALA A 252 -8.33 -6.21 -9.15
N SER A 253 -8.01 -7.50 -9.22
CA SER A 253 -7.96 -8.24 -10.49
C SER A 253 -9.33 -8.28 -11.19
N GLN A 254 -10.40 -8.57 -10.45
CA GLN A 254 -11.76 -8.68 -10.96
C GLN A 254 -12.33 -7.36 -11.51
N ILE A 255 -11.88 -6.23 -10.99
CA ILE A 255 -12.30 -4.89 -11.45
C ILE A 255 -11.31 -4.23 -12.42
N GLY A 256 -10.31 -5.01 -12.91
CA GLY A 256 -9.40 -4.56 -13.98
C GLY A 256 -8.09 -3.94 -13.51
N TYR A 257 -7.76 -3.98 -12.21
CA TYR A 257 -6.50 -3.45 -11.65
C TYR A 257 -5.45 -4.52 -11.32
N GLY A 258 -5.59 -5.75 -11.85
CA GLY A 258 -4.66 -6.85 -11.58
C GLY A 258 -3.19 -6.57 -11.98
N SER A 259 -2.94 -5.63 -12.89
CA SER A 259 -1.57 -5.22 -13.23
C SER A 259 -0.88 -4.44 -12.10
N TYR A 260 -1.64 -3.72 -11.29
CA TYR A 260 -1.15 -3.04 -10.08
C TYR A 260 -1.03 -3.99 -8.89
N PHE A 261 -1.85 -5.05 -8.83
CA PHE A 261 -1.92 -6.02 -7.75
C PHE A 261 -1.53 -7.43 -8.24
N PRO A 262 -0.26 -7.69 -8.59
CA PRO A 262 0.17 -9.01 -9.05
C PRO A 262 -0.02 -10.04 -7.93
N MET A 263 -0.50 -11.25 -8.31
CA MET A 263 -0.68 -12.40 -7.39
C MET A 263 0.66 -13.06 -7.05
N GLN A 264 1.63 -12.27 -6.58
CA GLN A 264 2.99 -12.68 -6.26
C GLN A 264 3.38 -12.16 -4.88
N GLU A 265 4.28 -12.87 -4.22
CA GLU A 265 4.80 -12.47 -2.92
C GLU A 265 5.81 -11.33 -3.05
N GLY A 266 5.70 -10.37 -2.13
CA GLY A 266 6.66 -9.29 -1.92
C GLY A 266 7.63 -9.58 -0.80
N GLY A 267 8.26 -8.53 -0.27
CA GLY A 267 9.14 -8.59 0.88
C GLY A 267 8.40 -8.74 2.21
N MET A 268 9.16 -8.87 3.27
CA MET A 268 8.70 -8.69 4.65
C MET A 268 9.03 -7.25 5.05
N ILE A 269 8.04 -6.52 5.51
CA ILE A 269 8.17 -5.09 5.79
C ILE A 269 7.73 -4.81 7.23
N THR A 270 8.47 -3.96 7.91
CA THR A 270 8.08 -3.36 9.19
C THR A 270 7.42 -2.03 8.89
N ASP A 271 6.15 -1.89 9.26
CA ASP A 271 5.34 -0.71 9.01
C ASP A 271 4.19 -0.65 10.03
N ASP A 272 3.37 0.38 9.99
CA ASP A 272 2.24 0.64 10.91
C ASP A 272 1.27 -0.54 11.07
N HIS A 273 1.13 -1.41 10.06
CA HIS A 273 0.29 -2.60 10.16
C HIS A 273 0.82 -3.63 11.17
N VAL A 274 2.12 -3.64 11.46
CA VAL A 274 2.71 -4.59 12.41
C VAL A 274 2.17 -4.36 13.83
N PRO A 275 2.27 -3.17 14.44
CA PRO A 275 1.68 -2.95 15.76
C PRO A 275 0.15 -3.07 15.76
N VAL A 276 -0.55 -2.78 14.66
CA VAL A 276 -1.99 -3.02 14.54
C VAL A 276 -2.31 -4.51 14.67
N ASN A 277 -1.51 -5.38 14.05
CA ASN A 277 -1.66 -6.84 14.20
C ASN A 277 -1.25 -7.32 15.59
N GLU A 278 -0.06 -6.95 16.04
CA GLU A 278 0.59 -7.57 17.20
C GLU A 278 0.05 -7.03 18.53
N LYS A 279 -0.21 -5.72 18.60
CA LYS A 279 -0.61 -5.04 19.84
C LYS A 279 -2.10 -4.80 19.91
N ALA A 280 -2.74 -4.37 18.80
CA ALA A 280 -4.18 -4.14 18.76
C ALA A 280 -4.99 -5.43 18.50
N GLY A 281 -4.37 -6.48 17.97
CA GLY A 281 -5.03 -7.74 17.64
C GLY A 281 -6.02 -7.64 16.47
N ILE A 282 -5.86 -6.64 15.61
CA ILE A 282 -6.69 -6.44 14.42
C ILE A 282 -5.93 -6.97 13.21
N ALA A 283 -6.49 -7.96 12.52
CA ALA A 283 -5.92 -8.48 11.27
C ALA A 283 -5.80 -7.36 10.23
N CYS A 284 -4.60 -6.85 10.01
CA CYS A 284 -4.31 -5.71 9.15
C CYS A 284 -3.32 -6.10 8.05
N ILE A 285 -3.64 -5.70 6.83
CA ILE A 285 -2.73 -5.85 5.69
C ILE A 285 -2.11 -4.50 5.33
N ASP A 286 -1.00 -4.56 4.62
CA ASP A 286 -0.32 -3.43 4.04
C ASP A 286 -0.40 -3.47 2.52
N ILE A 287 -0.88 -2.38 1.91
CA ILE A 287 -0.80 -2.12 0.48
C ILE A 287 0.37 -1.15 0.27
N ILE A 288 1.53 -1.74 0.02
CA ILE A 288 2.80 -1.03 -0.17
C ILE A 288 3.45 -1.49 -1.48
N PRO A 289 4.10 -0.61 -2.27
CA PRO A 289 4.72 -1.01 -3.52
C PRO A 289 5.98 -1.84 -3.28
N PHE A 290 6.25 -2.75 -4.22
CA PHE A 290 7.49 -3.52 -4.24
C PHE A 290 8.11 -3.46 -5.63
N TYR A 291 9.37 -3.04 -5.70
CA TYR A 291 10.13 -2.88 -6.94
C TYR A 291 11.32 -3.86 -6.95
N PRO A 292 11.10 -5.13 -7.35
CA PRO A 292 12.11 -6.18 -7.25
C PRO A 292 13.38 -5.90 -8.07
N ASP A 293 13.26 -5.11 -9.14
CA ASP A 293 14.37 -4.79 -10.06
C ASP A 293 15.02 -3.43 -9.73
N CYS A 294 14.54 -2.68 -8.73
CA CYS A 294 15.14 -1.40 -8.35
C CYS A 294 16.42 -1.63 -7.54
N GLN A 295 17.54 -1.13 -8.06
CA GLN A 295 18.84 -1.30 -7.42
C GLN A 295 19.02 -0.44 -6.17
N GLN A 296 18.25 0.63 -6.02
CA GLN A 296 18.37 1.59 -4.94
C GLN A 296 17.59 1.13 -3.71
N SER A 297 16.35 0.72 -3.89
CA SER A 297 15.48 0.23 -2.83
C SER A 297 14.35 -0.62 -3.40
N SER A 298 13.95 -1.66 -2.66
CA SER A 298 12.74 -2.42 -2.97
C SER A 298 11.45 -1.59 -2.85
N PHE A 299 11.51 -0.43 -2.19
CA PHE A 299 10.41 0.54 -2.10
C PHE A 299 10.35 1.50 -3.29
N GLY A 300 11.32 1.41 -4.20
CA GLY A 300 11.37 2.21 -5.42
C GLY A 300 12.40 3.35 -5.39
N PRO A 301 12.55 4.06 -6.52
CA PRO A 301 13.65 5.01 -6.71
C PRO A 301 13.48 6.34 -5.97
N THR A 302 12.28 6.66 -5.49
CA THR A 302 11.99 7.93 -4.80
C THR A 302 11.97 7.79 -3.28
N TRP A 303 11.89 6.54 -2.78
CA TRP A 303 11.80 6.29 -1.34
C TRP A 303 12.99 6.86 -0.58
N HIS A 304 12.69 7.67 0.43
CA HIS A 304 13.66 8.38 1.28
C HIS A 304 14.69 9.21 0.49
N THR A 305 14.23 9.86 -0.57
CA THR A 305 15.04 10.77 -1.39
C THR A 305 14.39 12.14 -1.50
N ILE A 306 15.17 13.15 -1.95
CA ILE A 306 14.61 14.48 -2.26
C ILE A 306 13.65 14.46 -3.45
N ASN A 307 13.57 13.33 -4.18
CA ASN A 307 12.71 13.16 -5.35
C ASN A 307 11.32 12.60 -5.00
N ASP A 308 11.01 12.33 -3.73
CA ASP A 308 9.64 12.00 -3.35
C ASP A 308 8.75 13.25 -3.37
N THR A 309 8.38 13.66 -4.57
CA THR A 309 7.63 14.89 -4.87
C THR A 309 6.41 14.61 -5.73
N MET A 310 5.54 15.60 -5.87
CA MET A 310 4.33 15.51 -6.70
C MET A 310 4.59 15.16 -8.19
N GLU A 311 5.83 15.34 -8.67
CA GLU A 311 6.22 15.00 -10.04
C GLU A 311 6.18 13.50 -10.30
N HIS A 312 6.33 12.69 -9.25
CA HIS A 312 6.32 11.23 -9.29
C HIS A 312 5.01 10.60 -8.82
N ILE A 313 3.97 11.42 -8.59
CA ILE A 313 2.64 10.92 -8.23
C ILE A 313 1.80 10.68 -9.48
N ASP A 314 1.34 9.45 -9.62
CA ASP A 314 0.50 8.99 -10.74
C ASP A 314 -0.97 8.83 -10.33
N ARG A 315 -1.85 9.49 -11.05
CA ARG A 315 -3.30 9.40 -10.85
C ARG A 315 -3.86 8.01 -11.12
N ALA A 316 -3.25 7.27 -12.04
CA ALA A 316 -3.72 5.92 -12.34
C ALA A 316 -3.41 4.94 -11.20
N THR A 317 -2.27 5.11 -10.52
CA THR A 317 -1.92 4.36 -9.32
C THR A 317 -2.90 4.68 -8.17
N LEU A 318 -3.13 5.98 -7.88
CA LEU A 318 -4.14 6.40 -6.88
C LEU A 318 -5.53 5.85 -7.20
N LYS A 319 -5.91 5.83 -8.50
CA LYS A 319 -7.18 5.27 -8.96
C LYS A 319 -7.28 3.78 -8.70
N ALA A 320 -6.24 3.03 -9.03
CA ALA A 320 -6.23 1.59 -8.87
C ALA A 320 -6.43 1.18 -7.40
N VAL A 321 -5.73 1.82 -6.48
CA VAL A 321 -5.89 1.58 -5.04
C VAL A 321 -7.24 2.06 -4.55
N GLY A 322 -7.59 3.31 -4.81
CA GLY A 322 -8.82 3.91 -4.29
C GLY A 322 -10.08 3.21 -4.79
N GLN A 323 -10.16 2.84 -6.09
CA GLN A 323 -11.32 2.12 -6.61
C GLN A 323 -11.40 0.69 -6.07
N THR A 324 -10.25 0.05 -5.82
CA THR A 324 -10.21 -1.27 -5.16
C THR A 324 -10.79 -1.15 -3.75
N MET A 325 -10.42 -0.13 -2.99
CA MET A 325 -10.98 0.09 -1.66
C MET A 325 -12.48 0.40 -1.69
N VAL A 326 -12.97 1.21 -2.64
CA VAL A 326 -14.42 1.42 -2.82
C VAL A 326 -15.11 0.06 -3.04
N GLN A 327 -14.61 -0.75 -3.98
CA GLN A 327 -15.19 -2.06 -4.26
C GLN A 327 -15.23 -2.96 -3.03
N ILE A 328 -14.15 -2.97 -2.24
CA ILE A 328 -14.06 -3.72 -0.98
C ILE A 328 -15.14 -3.24 0.00
N LEU A 329 -15.17 -1.94 0.33
CA LEU A 329 -16.09 -1.38 1.31
C LEU A 329 -17.56 -1.64 0.96
N TYR A 330 -17.93 -1.47 -0.31
CA TYR A 330 -19.31 -1.66 -0.77
C TYR A 330 -19.69 -3.14 -1.00
N SER A 331 -18.74 -4.05 -0.97
CA SER A 331 -18.98 -5.50 -1.00
C SER A 331 -19.13 -6.12 0.39
N GLU A 332 -18.81 -5.38 1.46
CA GLU A 332 -18.99 -5.83 2.84
C GLU A 332 -20.49 -5.92 3.23
N LYS A 333 -20.82 -6.94 4.05
CA LYS A 333 -22.17 -7.21 4.53
C LYS A 333 -22.24 -7.25 6.04
#